data_69737525b03ba43a048e08881e883003
#
_entry.id   69737525b03ba43a048e08881e883003
#
_cell.length_a   1.000
_cell.length_b   1.000
_cell.length_c   1.000
_cell.angle_alpha   90.00
_cell.angle_beta   90.00
_cell.angle_gamma   90.00
#
_symmetry.space_group_name_H-M   'P 1'
#
loop_
_entity.id
_entity.type
_entity.pdbx_description
1 polymer ?
#
loop_
_entity_poly.entity_id
_entity_poly.type
_entity_poly.pdbx_seq_one_letter_code
_entity_poly.pdbx_strand_id
1 'polypeptide(L)'
;MFFYGTLMAGFDRRRRACIDDRLHYIGRGAIPGALFDIGLYPAAVPAPDGHVWGEVYETSDAPRVLAALDEIEGYREDDIDRSLYRREQTDVLLPDGASARAWVYFYNAPLGRAPRIASGDYLEYLKGR
;
A
#
# COMPACT_ATOMS: atom_id res chain seq x y z
N MET A 1 -7.88 -0.68 -4.99
CA MET A 1 -6.66 -0.07 -4.44
C MET A 1 -6.51 -0.44 -2.97
N PHE A 2 -5.32 -0.84 -2.57
CA PHE A 2 -5.01 -1.13 -1.17
C PHE A 2 -3.87 -0.21 -0.71
N PHE A 3 -4.13 0.60 0.31
CA PHE A 3 -3.15 1.54 0.87
C PHE A 3 -2.81 1.15 2.30
N TYR A 4 -1.53 0.96 2.60
CA TYR A 4 -1.07 0.54 3.92
C TYR A 4 -0.18 1.57 4.63
N GLY A 5 0.11 2.68 3.98
CA GLY A 5 1.03 3.70 4.49
C GLY A 5 0.51 5.11 4.27
N THR A 6 1.36 5.98 3.74
CA THR A 6 1.07 7.42 3.62
C THR A 6 0.02 7.78 2.57
N LEU A 7 -0.49 6.81 1.82
CA LEU A 7 -1.63 7.00 0.92
C LEU A 7 -2.97 6.72 1.62
N MET A 8 -2.96 6.24 2.87
CA MET A 8 -4.17 6.10 3.67
C MET A 8 -4.76 7.46 4.01
N ALA A 9 -6.05 7.46 4.40
CA ALA A 9 -6.72 8.67 4.87
C ALA A 9 -5.94 9.29 6.06
N GLY A 10 -5.87 10.61 6.13
CA GLY A 10 -5.13 11.32 7.15
C GLY A 10 -3.69 11.68 6.80
N PHE A 11 -3.20 11.21 5.65
CA PHE A 11 -1.86 11.55 5.16
C PHE A 11 -1.97 12.39 3.89
N ASP A 12 -0.97 13.25 3.65
CA ASP A 12 -1.00 14.23 2.57
C ASP A 12 -0.71 13.69 1.18
N ARG A 13 -0.03 12.54 1.07
CA ARG A 13 0.43 12.03 -0.25
C ARG A 13 -0.71 11.79 -1.22
N ARG A 14 -1.84 11.27 -0.75
CA ARG A 14 -3.00 11.02 -1.59
C ARG A 14 -3.61 12.32 -2.13
N ARG A 15 -3.61 13.38 -1.31
CA ARG A 15 -4.09 14.70 -1.73
C ARG A 15 -3.26 15.25 -2.87
N ARG A 16 -1.94 15.05 -2.84
CA ARG A 16 -1.03 15.49 -3.90
C ARG A 16 -1.30 14.79 -5.22
N ALA A 17 -1.82 13.58 -5.20
CA ALA A 17 -2.18 12.84 -6.40
C ALA A 17 -3.45 13.35 -7.07
N CYS A 18 -4.27 14.14 -6.36
CA CYS A 18 -5.55 14.66 -6.85
C CYS A 18 -6.52 13.56 -7.30
N ILE A 19 -6.57 12.46 -6.56
CA ILE A 19 -7.39 11.29 -6.90
C ILE A 19 -8.53 11.03 -5.91
N ASP A 20 -8.67 11.83 -4.85
CA ASP A 20 -9.65 11.57 -3.79
C ASP A 20 -11.09 11.49 -4.30
N ASP A 21 -11.44 12.30 -5.30
CA ASP A 21 -12.76 12.31 -5.90
C ASP A 21 -13.05 11.06 -6.75
N ARG A 22 -12.03 10.26 -7.02
CA ARG A 22 -12.15 9.03 -7.81
C ARG A 22 -12.04 7.78 -6.97
N LEU A 23 -11.87 7.93 -5.66
CA LEU A 23 -11.72 6.81 -4.72
C LEU A 23 -12.96 6.68 -3.85
N HIS A 24 -13.47 5.46 -3.74
CA HIS A 24 -14.57 5.13 -2.85
C HIS A 24 -14.09 4.15 -1.79
N TYR A 25 -14.18 4.54 -0.52
CA TYR A 25 -13.72 3.72 0.59
C TYR A 25 -14.61 2.49 0.78
N ILE A 26 -14.01 1.30 0.79
CA ILE A 26 -14.70 0.04 1.01
C ILE A 26 -14.58 -0.39 2.48
N GLY A 27 -13.39 -0.31 3.06
CA GLY A 27 -13.15 -0.73 4.42
C GLY A 27 -11.68 -1.04 4.68
N ARG A 28 -11.40 -1.44 5.91
CA ARG A 28 -10.08 -1.97 6.24
C ARG A 28 -9.96 -3.40 5.76
N GLY A 29 -8.73 -3.80 5.48
CA GLY A 29 -8.44 -5.17 5.10
C GLY A 29 -6.99 -5.51 5.35
N ALA A 30 -6.63 -6.75 5.07
CA ALA A 30 -5.26 -7.24 5.24
C ALA A 30 -4.82 -8.03 4.02
N ILE A 31 -3.54 -7.90 3.68
CA ILE A 31 -2.91 -8.70 2.62
C ILE A 31 -1.80 -9.55 3.24
N PRO A 32 -1.45 -10.70 2.61
CA PRO A 32 -0.25 -11.42 3.02
C PRO A 32 0.98 -10.59 2.76
N GLY A 33 1.87 -10.47 3.73
CA GLY A 33 3.08 -9.70 3.57
C GLY A 33 3.75 -9.36 4.88
N ALA A 34 4.87 -8.64 4.78
CA ALA A 34 5.63 -8.12 5.91
C ALA A 34 5.83 -6.62 5.73
N LEU A 35 5.70 -5.89 6.84
CA LEU A 35 5.80 -4.43 6.85
C LEU A 35 7.05 -4.00 7.59
N PHE A 36 7.77 -3.02 7.05
CA PHE A 36 9.02 -2.50 7.61
C PHE A 36 8.98 -0.99 7.69
N ASP A 37 9.69 -0.43 8.68
CA ASP A 37 9.85 1.02 8.84
C ASP A 37 11.15 1.43 8.15
N ILE A 38 11.05 2.14 7.02
CA ILE A 38 12.21 2.65 6.29
C ILE A 38 12.47 4.13 6.53
N GLY A 39 11.83 4.71 7.55
CA GLY A 39 12.03 6.09 7.98
C GLY A 39 10.81 6.96 7.79
N LEU A 40 10.71 7.62 6.64
CA LEU A 40 9.61 8.54 6.36
C LEU A 40 8.27 7.82 6.12
N TYR A 41 8.30 6.58 5.70
CA TYR A 41 7.10 5.79 5.39
C TYR A 41 7.39 4.30 5.56
N PRO A 42 6.34 3.45 5.59
CA PRO A 42 6.52 2.01 5.68
C PRO A 42 6.77 1.39 4.31
N ALA A 43 7.40 0.22 4.32
CA ALA A 43 7.61 -0.59 3.14
C ALA A 43 6.99 -1.97 3.34
N ALA A 44 6.08 -2.38 2.47
CA ALA A 44 5.53 -3.73 2.46
C ALA A 44 6.22 -4.56 1.40
N VAL A 45 6.51 -5.81 1.73
CA VAL A 45 7.04 -6.79 0.79
C VAL A 45 6.18 -8.05 0.83
N PRO A 46 6.08 -8.83 -0.26
CA PRO A 46 5.36 -10.09 -0.23
C PRO A 46 6.01 -11.05 0.77
N ALA A 47 5.18 -11.76 1.53
CA ALA A 47 5.64 -12.79 2.46
C ALA A 47 4.53 -13.83 2.65
N PRO A 48 4.85 -15.12 2.80
CA PRO A 48 3.84 -16.16 2.95
C PRO A 48 3.18 -16.15 4.33
N ASP A 49 3.85 -15.62 5.34
CA ASP A 49 3.35 -15.49 6.70
C ASP A 49 3.32 -14.02 7.10
N GLY A 50 2.35 -13.68 7.91
CA GLY A 50 2.14 -12.29 8.33
C GLY A 50 1.12 -11.57 7.47
N HIS A 51 0.66 -10.46 7.99
CA HIS A 51 -0.37 -9.63 7.36
C HIS A 51 0.02 -8.16 7.42
N VAL A 52 -0.31 -7.45 6.35
CA VAL A 52 -0.20 -5.99 6.29
C VAL A 52 -1.60 -5.42 6.26
N TRP A 53 -1.94 -4.60 7.25
CA TRP A 53 -3.24 -3.96 7.38
C TRP A 53 -3.28 -2.64 6.64
N GLY A 54 -4.43 -2.32 6.07
CA GLY A 54 -4.58 -1.09 5.32
C GLY A 54 -6.02 -0.78 4.97
N GLU A 55 -6.19 0.13 4.03
CA GLU A 55 -7.49 0.63 3.57
C GLU A 55 -7.72 0.20 2.13
N VAL A 56 -8.94 -0.25 1.85
CA VAL A 56 -9.35 -0.70 0.51
C VAL A 56 -10.26 0.35 -0.10
N TYR A 57 -9.97 0.72 -1.33
CA TYR A 57 -10.76 1.67 -2.12
C TYR A 57 -11.07 1.08 -3.49
N GLU A 58 -12.26 1.38 -3.99
CA GLU A 58 -12.58 1.08 -5.38
C GLU A 58 -12.60 2.38 -6.20
N THR A 59 -12.45 2.26 -7.50
CA THR A 59 -12.49 3.38 -8.42
C THR A 59 -13.13 2.95 -9.74
N SER A 60 -13.87 3.86 -10.36
CA SER A 60 -14.42 3.67 -11.71
C SER A 60 -13.42 4.09 -12.80
N ASP A 61 -12.28 4.68 -12.42
CA ASP A 61 -11.28 5.18 -13.35
C ASP A 61 -9.89 4.67 -12.96
N ALA A 62 -9.73 3.36 -12.94
CA ALA A 62 -8.48 2.72 -12.54
C ALA A 62 -7.26 3.18 -13.36
N PRO A 63 -7.33 3.31 -14.70
CA PRO A 63 -6.15 3.75 -15.45
C PRO A 63 -5.62 5.12 -15.01
N ARG A 64 -6.51 6.08 -14.73
CA ARG A 64 -6.11 7.41 -14.29
C ARG A 64 -5.55 7.42 -12.87
N VAL A 65 -6.19 6.68 -11.96
CA VAL A 65 -5.73 6.56 -10.58
C VAL A 65 -4.36 5.87 -10.54
N LEU A 66 -4.20 4.78 -11.28
CA LEU A 66 -2.94 4.05 -11.33
C LEU A 66 -1.81 4.90 -11.93
N ALA A 67 -2.08 5.68 -12.97
CA ALA A 67 -1.06 6.56 -13.56
C ALA A 67 -0.56 7.59 -12.54
N ALA A 68 -1.46 8.20 -11.77
CA ALA A 68 -1.10 9.17 -10.73
C ALA A 68 -0.30 8.51 -9.60
N LEU A 69 -0.71 7.34 -9.16
CA LEU A 69 -0.04 6.60 -8.09
C LEU A 69 1.32 6.07 -8.52
N ASP A 70 1.44 5.59 -9.76
CA ASP A 70 2.71 5.10 -10.31
C ASP A 70 3.78 6.20 -10.25
N GLU A 71 3.40 7.43 -10.58
CA GLU A 71 4.33 8.56 -10.53
C GLU A 71 4.79 8.86 -9.10
N ILE A 72 3.86 8.87 -8.13
CA ILE A 72 4.18 9.11 -6.72
C ILE A 72 5.05 8.01 -6.14
N GLU A 73 4.74 6.76 -6.46
CA GLU A 73 5.44 5.59 -5.91
C GLU A 73 6.74 5.26 -6.63
N GLY A 74 7.03 5.96 -7.72
CA GLY A 74 8.24 5.69 -8.49
C GLY A 74 8.22 4.33 -9.17
N TYR A 75 7.04 3.94 -9.68
CA TYR A 75 6.88 2.71 -10.45
C TYR A 75 6.90 3.01 -11.94
N ARG A 76 7.76 2.29 -12.65
CA ARG A 76 7.84 2.37 -14.10
C ARG A 76 7.67 0.97 -14.67
N GLU A 77 6.57 0.77 -15.39
CA GLU A 77 6.24 -0.52 -15.98
C GLU A 77 7.28 -0.98 -17.00
N ASP A 78 7.93 -0.03 -17.69
CA ASP A 78 8.99 -0.30 -18.65
C ASP A 78 10.37 -0.50 -18.02
N ASP A 79 10.52 -0.28 -16.71
CA ASP A 79 11.81 -0.40 -16.02
C ASP A 79 11.59 -0.79 -14.55
N ILE A 80 11.09 -2.01 -14.35
CA ILE A 80 10.74 -2.51 -13.01
C ILE A 80 11.96 -2.56 -12.09
N ASP A 81 13.13 -2.93 -12.61
CA ASP A 81 14.33 -3.09 -11.78
C ASP A 81 14.80 -1.77 -11.15
N ARG A 82 14.49 -0.64 -11.76
CA ARG A 82 14.82 0.69 -11.24
C ARG A 82 13.67 1.35 -10.50
N SER A 83 12.52 0.69 -10.43
CA SER A 83 11.35 1.23 -9.72
C SER A 83 11.54 1.06 -8.22
N LEU A 84 11.22 2.12 -7.46
CA LEU A 84 11.28 2.10 -5.99
C LEU A 84 10.21 1.19 -5.40
N TYR A 85 9.03 1.20 -5.98
CA TYR A 85 7.92 0.31 -5.67
C TYR A 85 7.52 -0.41 -6.93
N ARG A 86 6.94 -1.61 -6.80
CA ARG A 86 6.35 -2.31 -7.92
C ARG A 86 4.87 -2.54 -7.64
N ARG A 87 4.05 -2.40 -8.66
CA ARG A 87 2.61 -2.53 -8.59
C ARG A 87 2.21 -3.96 -8.90
N GLU A 88 1.46 -4.59 -7.99
CA GLU A 88 0.95 -5.94 -8.16
C GLU A 88 -0.50 -6.02 -7.70
N GLN A 89 -1.22 -7.04 -8.18
CA GLN A 89 -2.54 -7.37 -7.65
C GLN A 89 -2.39 -8.42 -6.55
N THR A 90 -3.21 -8.28 -5.51
CA THR A 90 -3.23 -9.24 -4.41
C THR A 90 -4.65 -9.40 -3.89
N ASP A 91 -4.90 -10.50 -3.21
CA ASP A 91 -6.17 -10.72 -2.52
C ASP A 91 -6.14 -10.02 -1.18
N VAL A 92 -7.20 -9.27 -0.88
CA VAL A 92 -7.36 -8.56 0.39
C VAL A 92 -8.45 -9.27 1.19
N LEU A 93 -8.13 -9.65 2.41
CA LEU A 93 -9.11 -10.21 3.34
C LEU A 93 -9.85 -9.07 4.04
N LEU A 94 -11.17 -9.02 3.89
CA LEU A 94 -12.02 -8.02 4.51
C LEU A 94 -12.54 -8.52 5.86
N PRO A 95 -12.98 -7.61 6.77
CA PRO A 95 -13.41 -8.00 8.12
C PRO A 95 -14.57 -8.98 8.16
N ASP A 96 -15.43 -8.99 7.14
CA ASP A 96 -16.57 -9.92 7.05
C ASP A 96 -16.20 -11.31 6.53
N GLY A 97 -14.92 -11.56 6.29
CA GLY A 97 -14.43 -12.82 5.74
C GLY A 97 -14.41 -12.87 4.22
N ALA A 98 -14.98 -11.88 3.55
CA ALA A 98 -14.91 -11.79 2.09
C ALA A 98 -13.50 -11.42 1.64
N SER A 99 -13.17 -11.73 0.39
CA SER A 99 -11.92 -11.29 -0.20
C SER A 99 -12.20 -10.43 -1.43
N ALA A 100 -11.29 -9.49 -1.67
CA ALA A 100 -11.35 -8.61 -2.83
C ALA A 100 -9.97 -8.55 -3.47
N ARG A 101 -9.94 -8.41 -4.79
CA ARG A 101 -8.68 -8.24 -5.51
C ARG A 101 -8.36 -6.77 -5.64
N ALA A 102 -7.12 -6.39 -5.28
CA ALA A 102 -6.74 -4.98 -5.30
C ALA A 102 -5.30 -4.79 -5.79
N TRP A 103 -5.03 -3.61 -6.30
CA TRP A 103 -3.68 -3.17 -6.64
C TRP A 103 -2.98 -2.71 -5.36
N VAL A 104 -1.71 -3.10 -5.22
CA VAL A 104 -0.84 -2.71 -4.11
C VAL A 104 0.54 -2.36 -4.64
N TYR A 105 1.22 -1.42 -3.95
CA TYR A 105 2.60 -1.06 -4.27
C TYR A 105 3.52 -1.69 -3.24
N PHE A 106 4.26 -2.72 -3.65
CA PHE A 106 5.28 -3.35 -2.81
C PHE A 106 6.62 -2.67 -2.99
N TYR A 107 7.35 -2.54 -1.89
CA TYR A 107 8.69 -1.96 -1.90
C TYR A 107 9.64 -2.85 -2.71
N ASN A 108 10.43 -2.24 -3.60
CA ASN A 108 11.22 -2.97 -4.59
C ASN A 108 12.73 -2.71 -4.46
N ALA A 109 13.16 -2.16 -3.34
CA ALA A 109 14.56 -1.89 -3.06
C ALA A 109 15.03 -2.71 -1.84
N PRO A 110 16.35 -2.84 -1.61
CA PRO A 110 16.83 -3.54 -0.43
C PRO A 110 16.33 -2.90 0.86
N LEU A 111 15.88 -3.72 1.80
CA LEU A 111 15.40 -3.25 3.11
C LEU A 111 16.54 -2.87 4.06
N GLY A 112 17.73 -3.38 3.82
CA GLY A 112 18.87 -3.14 4.70
C GLY A 112 18.57 -3.61 6.12
N ARG A 113 18.71 -2.70 7.09
CA ARG A 113 18.44 -2.98 8.51
C ARG A 113 17.12 -2.39 8.99
N ALA A 114 16.20 -2.13 8.09
CA ALA A 114 14.91 -1.57 8.46
C ALA A 114 14.19 -2.47 9.48
N PRO A 115 13.69 -1.92 10.59
CA PRO A 115 12.98 -2.74 11.58
C PRO A 115 11.64 -3.20 11.04
N ARG A 116 11.28 -4.43 11.36
CA ARG A 116 9.98 -4.98 10.99
C ARG A 116 8.90 -4.42 11.91
N ILE A 117 7.78 -4.05 11.33
CA ILE A 117 6.58 -3.68 12.08
C ILE A 117 5.78 -4.96 12.31
N ALA A 118 5.95 -5.57 13.49
CA ALA A 118 5.43 -6.90 13.77
C ALA A 118 3.91 -7.00 13.66
N SER A 119 3.18 -5.95 14.03
CA SER A 119 1.72 -5.92 13.90
C SER A 119 1.25 -5.89 12.45
N GLY A 120 2.10 -5.43 11.53
CA GLY A 120 1.70 -5.21 10.14
C GLY A 120 0.75 -4.02 9.98
N ASP A 121 0.54 -3.23 11.00
CA ASP A 121 -0.40 -2.10 11.02
C ASP A 121 0.35 -0.80 11.28
N TYR A 122 0.51 -0.01 10.24
CA TYR A 122 1.28 1.23 10.33
C TYR A 122 0.66 2.25 11.29
N LEU A 123 -0.67 2.36 11.29
CA LEU A 123 -1.36 3.30 12.19
C LEU A 123 -1.14 2.92 13.66
N GLU A 124 -1.21 1.64 13.99
CA GLU A 124 -0.95 1.16 15.33
C GLU A 124 0.51 1.34 15.72
N TYR A 125 1.42 1.07 14.79
CA TYR A 125 2.86 1.28 14.98
C TYR A 125 3.16 2.75 15.33
N LEU A 126 2.54 3.70 14.62
CA LEU A 126 2.75 5.12 14.88
C LEU A 126 2.24 5.54 16.25
N LYS A 127 1.17 4.93 16.76
CA LYS A 127 0.63 5.23 18.09
C LYS A 127 1.57 4.79 19.20
N GLY A 128 2.37 3.77 18.98
CA GLY A 128 3.32 3.24 19.96
C GLY A 128 4.67 3.94 19.99
N ARG A 129 4.85 4.98 19.19
CA ARG A 129 6.13 5.70 19.09
C ARG A 129 6.20 6.89 20.02
#